data_0d455170ef6b3db672649d15e873177a
#
_entry.id   0d455170ef6b3db672649d15e873177a
#
_cell.length_a   1.000
_cell.length_b   1.000
_cell.length_c   1.000
_cell.angle_alpha   90.00
_cell.angle_beta   90.00
_cell.angle_gamma   90.00
#
_symmetry.space_group_name_H-M   'P 1'
#
loop_
_entity.id
_entity.type
_entity.pdbx_description
1 polymer ?
#
loop_
_entity_poly.entity_id
_entity_poly.type
_entity_poly.pdbx_seq_one_letter_code
_entity_poly.pdbx_strand_id
1 'polypeptide(L)'
;RLDAGMVALKKEPFSVNRMLTEAIDHLEIFAELKGIKIRVCGMEAQVLRVGDLDWNREAVQNILKNAIEHSKKGETVTVTLSDNAVYTSVSIANPGAPITKEKIKKIFERYYSAANDGSSNIGIGLPLAKAILEKQNAYLSVESENGYNVFIIKYLK
;
A
#
# COMPACT_ATOMS: atom_id res chain seq x y z
N ARG A 1 -1.68 -17.79 11.64
CA ARG A 1 -1.97 -16.98 10.48
C ARG A 1 -3.18 -16.07 10.73
N LEU A 2 -2.99 -14.79 10.47
CA LEU A 2 -4.03 -13.79 10.69
C LEU A 2 -4.91 -13.57 9.47
N ASP A 3 -6.17 -13.29 9.71
CA ASP A 3 -7.04 -12.67 8.72
C ASP A 3 -7.75 -11.49 9.40
N ALA A 4 -8.43 -10.66 8.59
CA ALA A 4 -9.02 -9.42 9.10
C ALA A 4 -10.12 -9.64 10.13
N GLY A 5 -10.79 -10.80 10.08
CA GLY A 5 -11.82 -11.12 11.05
C GLY A 5 -11.27 -11.34 12.46
N MET A 6 -9.99 -11.67 12.57
CA MET A 6 -9.31 -11.93 13.83
C MET A 6 -8.59 -10.70 14.38
N VAL A 7 -8.58 -9.60 13.63
CA VAL A 7 -7.88 -8.38 14.03
C VAL A 7 -8.84 -7.44 14.76
N ALA A 8 -8.48 -7.05 15.97
CA ALA A 8 -9.22 -6.04 16.73
C ALA A 8 -8.64 -4.67 16.36
N LEU A 9 -9.41 -3.87 15.62
CA LEU A 9 -8.96 -2.56 15.18
C LEU A 9 -9.39 -1.47 16.13
N LYS A 10 -8.45 -0.58 16.44
CA LYS A 10 -8.73 0.61 17.23
C LYS A 10 -9.45 1.64 16.36
N LYS A 11 -10.23 2.50 17.00
CA LYS A 11 -10.88 3.64 16.33
C LYS A 11 -10.47 4.91 17.06
N GLU A 12 -9.32 5.42 16.69
CA GLU A 12 -8.72 6.61 17.29
C GLU A 12 -8.28 7.57 16.21
N PRO A 13 -8.24 8.87 16.50
CA PRO A 13 -7.62 9.80 15.56
C PRO A 13 -6.16 9.44 15.34
N PHE A 14 -5.73 9.45 14.10
CA PHE A 14 -4.32 9.25 13.78
C PHE A 14 -3.90 10.15 12.64
N SER A 15 -2.61 10.46 12.58
CA SER A 15 -2.03 11.25 11.51
C SER A 15 -1.66 10.34 10.35
N VAL A 16 -2.26 10.60 9.18
CA VAL A 16 -1.91 9.84 7.96
C VAL A 16 -0.47 10.16 7.57
N ASN A 17 -0.03 11.41 7.74
CA ASN A 17 1.35 11.80 7.48
C ASN A 17 2.34 10.99 8.31
N ARG A 18 2.08 10.86 9.60
CA ARG A 18 2.92 10.07 10.49
C ARG A 18 2.93 8.60 10.08
N MET A 19 1.77 8.05 9.79
CA MET A 19 1.65 6.66 9.37
C MET A 19 2.48 6.39 8.12
N LEU A 20 2.41 7.29 7.13
CA LEU A 20 3.18 7.16 5.89
C LEU A 20 4.67 7.31 6.14
N THR A 21 5.08 8.27 6.95
CA THR A 21 6.48 8.47 7.29
C THR A 21 7.06 7.22 7.95
N GLU A 22 6.34 6.63 8.89
CA GLU A 22 6.79 5.43 9.58
C GLU A 22 6.86 4.23 8.63
N ALA A 23 5.87 4.08 7.74
CA ALA A 23 5.89 3.00 6.76
C ALA A 23 7.07 3.11 5.81
N ILE A 24 7.35 4.31 5.34
CA ILE A 24 8.47 4.57 4.42
C ILE A 24 9.80 4.33 5.12
N ASP A 25 9.96 4.86 6.34
CA ASP A 25 11.19 4.67 7.11
C ASP A 25 11.49 3.18 7.32
N HIS A 26 10.44 2.40 7.59
CA HIS A 26 10.57 0.97 7.81
C HIS A 26 11.11 0.22 6.58
N LEU A 27 10.81 0.72 5.39
CA LEU A 27 11.21 0.06 4.14
C LEU A 27 12.39 0.72 3.43
N GLU A 28 12.95 1.78 4.00
CA GLU A 28 14.00 2.56 3.35
C GLU A 28 15.25 1.74 3.06
N ILE A 29 15.71 0.95 4.03
CA ILE A 29 16.89 0.10 3.83
C ILE A 29 16.61 -0.98 2.78
N PHE A 30 15.44 -1.58 2.83
CA PHE A 30 15.03 -2.59 1.85
C PHE A 30 15.06 -2.01 0.43
N ALA A 31 14.49 -0.82 0.25
CA ALA A 31 14.50 -0.14 -1.05
C ALA A 31 15.93 0.19 -1.51
N GLU A 32 16.75 0.71 -0.59
CA GLU A 32 18.12 1.05 -0.89
C GLU A 32 18.92 -0.16 -1.36
N LEU A 33 18.77 -1.29 -0.68
CA LEU A 33 19.47 -2.52 -1.06
C LEU A 33 19.05 -3.01 -2.44
N LYS A 34 17.83 -2.72 -2.86
CA LYS A 34 17.34 -3.06 -4.19
C LYS A 34 17.64 -1.98 -5.23
N GLY A 35 18.21 -0.86 -4.80
CA GLY A 35 18.51 0.25 -5.71
C GLY A 35 17.27 1.03 -6.14
N ILE A 36 16.22 1.03 -5.32
CA ILE A 36 14.97 1.72 -5.61
C ILE A 36 14.86 2.98 -4.75
N LYS A 37 14.47 4.09 -5.37
CA LYS A 37 14.22 5.34 -4.65
C LYS A 37 12.75 5.41 -4.28
N ILE A 38 12.46 6.01 -3.13
CA ILE A 38 11.10 6.29 -2.70
C ILE A 38 10.92 7.81 -2.71
N ARG A 39 9.97 8.28 -3.51
CA ARG A 39 9.62 9.69 -3.58
C ARG A 39 8.29 9.90 -2.86
N VAL A 40 8.19 10.97 -2.09
CA VAL A 40 6.99 11.28 -1.31
C VAL A 40 6.45 12.63 -1.72
N CYS A 41 5.15 12.70 -1.99
CA CYS A 41 4.48 13.93 -2.41
C CYS A 41 3.20 14.14 -1.59
N GLY A 42 2.82 15.41 -1.42
CA GLY A 42 1.53 15.75 -0.82
C GLY A 42 1.53 15.77 0.70
N MET A 43 2.69 15.87 1.33
CA MET A 43 2.80 15.81 2.79
C MET A 43 2.79 17.18 3.47
N GLU A 44 2.51 18.24 2.72
CA GLU A 44 2.59 19.62 3.23
C GLU A 44 1.53 19.91 4.29
N ALA A 45 0.33 19.39 4.11
CA ALA A 45 -0.75 19.57 5.08
C ALA A 45 -0.91 18.32 5.93
N GLN A 46 -1.19 18.52 7.21
CA GLN A 46 -1.44 17.42 8.12
C GLN A 46 -2.85 16.86 7.87
N VAL A 47 -2.95 15.57 7.71
CA VAL A 47 -4.22 14.88 7.45
C VAL A 47 -4.51 13.91 8.60
N LEU A 48 -5.68 14.08 9.22
CA LEU A 48 -6.12 13.22 10.31
C LEU A 48 -7.29 12.35 9.86
N ARG A 49 -7.27 11.09 10.28
CA ARG A 49 -8.37 10.17 10.07
C ARG A 49 -8.64 9.42 11.37
N VAL A 50 -9.73 8.71 11.42
CA VAL A 50 -10.06 7.86 12.57
C VAL A 50 -9.86 6.40 12.16
N GLY A 51 -9.11 5.65 12.93
CA GLY A 51 -8.82 4.26 12.65
C GLY A 51 -7.70 3.74 13.52
N ASP A 52 -7.03 2.73 13.05
CA ASP A 52 -5.92 2.08 13.74
C ASP A 52 -4.61 2.39 13.01
N LEU A 53 -3.77 3.22 13.61
CA LEU A 53 -2.51 3.64 12.99
C LEU A 53 -1.62 2.44 12.68
N ASP A 54 -1.48 1.51 13.60
CA ASP A 54 -0.54 0.39 13.44
C ASP A 54 -0.96 -0.54 12.31
N TRP A 55 -2.25 -0.86 12.22
CA TRP A 55 -2.73 -1.73 11.16
C TRP A 55 -2.78 -1.03 9.81
N ASN A 56 -3.06 0.28 9.77
CA ASN A 56 -2.96 1.04 8.53
C ASN A 56 -1.52 1.11 8.04
N ARG A 57 -0.58 1.32 8.96
CA ARG A 57 0.84 1.31 8.62
C ARG A 57 1.25 -0.05 8.05
N GLU A 58 0.79 -1.14 8.67
CA GLU A 58 1.06 -2.49 8.18
C GLU A 58 0.53 -2.69 6.76
N ALA A 59 -0.71 -2.23 6.50
CA ALA A 59 -1.30 -2.33 5.17
C ALA A 59 -0.49 -1.56 4.15
N VAL A 60 -0.10 -0.32 4.46
CA VAL A 60 0.71 0.50 3.56
C VAL A 60 2.09 -0.13 3.33
N GLN A 61 2.70 -0.67 4.38
CA GLN A 61 3.99 -1.35 4.24
C GLN A 61 3.90 -2.54 3.28
N ASN A 62 2.84 -3.32 3.35
CA ASN A 62 2.66 -4.45 2.44
C ASN A 62 2.54 -3.99 0.99
N ILE A 63 1.80 -2.92 0.75
CA ILE A 63 1.62 -2.37 -0.59
C ILE A 63 2.93 -1.77 -1.10
N LEU A 64 3.59 -0.98 -0.27
CA LEU A 64 4.85 -0.34 -0.64
C LEU A 64 5.95 -1.37 -0.90
N LYS A 65 6.04 -2.39 -0.05
CA LYS A 65 7.00 -3.47 -0.25
C LYS A 65 6.78 -4.18 -1.59
N ASN A 66 5.51 -4.45 -1.92
CA ASN A 66 5.15 -5.04 -3.19
C ASN A 66 5.61 -4.16 -4.37
N ALA A 67 5.38 -2.86 -4.28
CA ALA A 67 5.80 -1.92 -5.33
C ALA A 67 7.33 -1.92 -5.50
N ILE A 68 8.06 -1.95 -4.38
CA ILE A 68 9.53 -1.99 -4.43
C ILE A 68 10.00 -3.30 -5.07
N GLU A 69 9.40 -4.43 -4.68
CA GLU A 69 9.77 -5.73 -5.22
C GLU A 69 9.57 -5.83 -6.72
N HIS A 70 8.54 -5.16 -7.25
CA HIS A 70 8.23 -5.20 -8.67
C HIS A 70 8.89 -4.10 -9.48
N SER A 71 9.69 -3.26 -8.85
CA SER A 71 10.46 -2.23 -9.54
C SER A 71 11.85 -2.75 -9.90
N LYS A 72 12.44 -2.17 -10.93
CA LYS A 72 13.79 -2.50 -11.36
C LYS A 72 14.79 -1.53 -10.75
N LYS A 73 16.02 -1.99 -10.55
CA LYS A 73 17.11 -1.17 -10.03
C LYS A 73 17.18 0.18 -10.77
N GLY A 74 17.25 1.24 -10.02
CA GLY A 74 17.31 2.61 -10.56
C GLY A 74 15.96 3.28 -10.72
N GLU A 75 14.87 2.54 -10.57
CA GLU A 75 13.52 3.11 -10.67
C GLU A 75 13.07 3.74 -9.36
N THR A 76 12.01 4.52 -9.43
CA THR A 76 11.47 5.26 -8.29
C THR A 76 10.02 4.83 -8.03
N VAL A 77 9.72 4.54 -6.78
CA VAL A 77 8.36 4.33 -6.30
C VAL A 77 7.88 5.65 -5.72
N THR A 78 6.71 6.11 -6.12
CA THR A 78 6.16 7.38 -5.66
C THR A 78 4.97 7.15 -4.74
N VAL A 79 5.02 7.73 -3.55
CA VAL A 79 3.93 7.71 -2.57
C VAL A 79 3.33 9.11 -2.53
N THR A 80 2.03 9.21 -2.77
CA THR A 80 1.34 10.51 -2.79
C THR A 80 0.17 10.52 -1.83
N LEU A 81 0.14 11.54 -0.97
CA LEU A 81 -0.99 11.79 -0.08
C LEU A 81 -1.82 12.92 -0.68
N SER A 82 -3.13 12.73 -0.72
CA SER A 82 -4.06 13.73 -1.22
C SER A 82 -5.31 13.73 -0.34
N ASP A 83 -5.90 14.90 -0.14
CA ASP A 83 -7.07 15.04 0.71
C ASP A 83 -8.08 15.98 0.05
N ASN A 84 -9.35 15.61 0.10
CA ASN A 84 -10.43 16.45 -0.40
C ASN A 84 -11.68 16.26 0.49
N ALA A 85 -12.79 16.91 0.11
CA ALA A 85 -14.00 16.88 0.92
C ALA A 85 -14.64 15.48 1.03
N VAL A 86 -14.36 14.59 0.09
CA VAL A 86 -15.01 13.29 0.00
C VAL A 86 -14.16 12.16 0.55
N TYR A 87 -12.85 12.21 0.30
CA TYR A 87 -11.95 11.15 0.76
C TYR A 87 -10.52 11.66 0.93
N THR A 88 -9.76 10.91 1.72
CA THR A 88 -8.30 11.01 1.76
C THR A 88 -7.75 9.88 0.91
N SER A 89 -6.77 10.14 0.06
CA SER A 89 -6.16 9.07 -0.72
C SER A 89 -4.67 8.97 -0.51
N VAL A 90 -4.19 7.73 -0.53
CA VAL A 90 -2.76 7.41 -0.55
C VAL A 90 -2.54 6.58 -1.80
N SER A 91 -1.68 7.04 -2.70
CA SER A 91 -1.34 6.27 -3.88
C SER A 91 0.11 5.86 -3.85
N ILE A 92 0.38 4.66 -4.33
CA ILE A 92 1.73 4.09 -4.40
C ILE A 92 1.91 3.61 -5.83
N ALA A 93 2.79 4.31 -6.57
CA ALA A 93 2.99 4.09 -7.99
C ALA A 93 4.38 3.52 -8.23
N ASN A 94 4.46 2.47 -9.04
CA ASN A 94 5.74 1.96 -9.50
C ASN A 94 5.73 1.77 -11.02
N PRO A 95 6.87 1.99 -11.70
CA PRO A 95 6.95 1.70 -13.13
C PRO A 95 6.76 0.21 -13.36
N GLY A 96 6.14 -0.13 -14.48
CA GLY A 96 5.96 -1.54 -14.82
C GLY A 96 4.97 -1.74 -15.95
N ALA A 97 4.98 -2.95 -16.49
CA ALA A 97 4.03 -3.36 -17.49
C ALA A 97 2.62 -3.38 -16.87
N PRO A 98 1.59 -3.06 -17.67
CA PRO A 98 0.23 -3.05 -17.15
C PRO A 98 -0.16 -4.39 -16.53
N ILE A 99 -0.81 -4.33 -15.39
CA ILE A 99 -1.33 -5.52 -14.73
C ILE A 99 -2.71 -5.81 -15.32
N THR A 100 -2.90 -7.03 -15.82
CA THR A 100 -4.19 -7.41 -16.40
C THR A 100 -5.28 -7.48 -15.34
N LYS A 101 -6.53 -7.33 -15.73
CA LYS A 101 -7.66 -7.46 -14.82
C LYS A 101 -7.68 -8.80 -14.10
N GLU A 102 -7.33 -9.87 -14.81
CA GLU A 102 -7.24 -11.19 -14.23
C GLU A 102 -6.17 -11.27 -13.14
N LYS A 103 -5.01 -10.66 -13.38
CA LYS A 103 -3.94 -10.65 -12.42
C LYS A 103 -4.28 -9.77 -11.22
N ILE A 104 -4.94 -8.64 -11.44
CA ILE A 104 -5.41 -7.79 -10.34
C ILE A 104 -6.31 -8.58 -9.41
N LYS A 105 -7.24 -9.34 -9.99
CA LYS A 105 -8.12 -10.19 -9.18
C LYS A 105 -7.33 -11.21 -8.37
N LYS A 106 -6.34 -11.83 -8.98
CA LYS A 106 -5.53 -12.86 -8.32
C LYS A 106 -4.65 -12.33 -7.20
N ILE A 107 -4.05 -11.16 -7.36
CA ILE A 107 -3.14 -10.64 -6.32
C ILE A 107 -3.87 -10.31 -5.02
N PHE A 108 -5.18 -10.14 -5.08
CA PHE A 108 -5.99 -9.94 -3.88
C PHE A 108 -6.62 -11.23 -3.35
N GLU A 109 -6.39 -12.35 -4.02
CA GLU A 109 -6.83 -13.63 -3.50
C GLU A 109 -5.91 -14.09 -2.38
N ARG A 110 -6.51 -14.69 -1.36
CA ARG A 110 -5.75 -15.25 -0.25
C ARG A 110 -4.83 -16.35 -0.78
N TYR A 111 -3.59 -16.34 -0.31
CA TYR A 111 -2.53 -17.31 -0.68
C TYR A 111 -1.94 -17.14 -2.07
N TYR A 112 -2.43 -16.21 -2.90
CA TYR A 112 -1.71 -15.88 -4.12
C TYR A 112 -0.40 -15.21 -3.75
N SER A 113 0.69 -15.54 -4.42
CA SER A 113 1.95 -14.84 -4.19
C SER A 113 2.87 -14.97 -5.39
N ALA A 114 3.82 -14.03 -5.46
CA ALA A 114 4.94 -14.14 -6.36
C ALA A 114 5.83 -15.32 -6.00
N ALA A 115 5.64 -15.93 -4.84
CA ALA A 115 6.35 -17.16 -4.46
C ALA A 115 6.00 -18.31 -5.40
N ASN A 116 4.84 -18.26 -6.03
CA ASN A 116 4.51 -19.19 -7.09
C ASN A 116 5.47 -19.03 -8.26
N ASP A 117 6.12 -17.88 -8.34
CA ASP A 117 7.14 -17.58 -9.33
C ASP A 117 8.54 -17.66 -8.72
N GLY A 118 8.67 -18.22 -7.51
CA GLY A 118 9.94 -18.40 -6.84
C GLY A 118 10.28 -17.41 -5.75
N SER A 119 9.42 -16.43 -5.45
CA SER A 119 9.69 -15.49 -4.37
C SER A 119 9.33 -16.14 -3.02
N SER A 120 9.85 -15.58 -1.93
CA SER A 120 9.57 -16.09 -0.58
C SER A 120 8.25 -15.57 -0.01
N ASN A 121 7.59 -14.70 -0.72
CA ASN A 121 6.37 -14.06 -0.26
C ASN A 121 5.17 -14.97 -0.53
N ILE A 122 4.40 -15.27 0.50
CA ILE A 122 3.30 -16.23 0.40
C ILE A 122 1.95 -15.60 0.06
N GLY A 123 1.93 -14.33 -0.33
CA GLY A 123 0.75 -13.70 -0.89
C GLY A 123 -0.39 -13.41 0.06
N ILE A 124 -0.13 -13.40 1.37
CA ILE A 124 -1.17 -13.04 2.34
C ILE A 124 -1.15 -11.54 2.67
N GLY A 125 -0.09 -10.83 2.28
CA GLY A 125 0.07 -9.40 2.58
C GLY A 125 -0.99 -8.52 1.93
N LEU A 126 -1.17 -8.64 0.62
CA LEU A 126 -2.15 -7.80 -0.09
C LEU A 126 -3.59 -8.13 0.26
N PRO A 127 -4.02 -9.41 0.30
CA PRO A 127 -5.38 -9.72 0.74
C PRO A 127 -5.67 -9.25 2.15
N LEU A 128 -4.72 -9.37 3.07
CA LEU A 128 -4.90 -8.91 4.44
C LEU A 128 -4.96 -7.38 4.49
N ALA A 129 -4.09 -6.70 3.74
CA ALA A 129 -4.12 -5.24 3.66
C ALA A 129 -5.48 -4.75 3.18
N LYS A 130 -6.00 -5.35 2.10
CA LYS A 130 -7.31 -4.99 1.56
C LYS A 130 -8.40 -5.17 2.60
N ALA A 131 -8.42 -6.31 3.28
CA ALA A 131 -9.43 -6.62 4.28
C ALA A 131 -9.38 -5.67 5.48
N ILE A 132 -8.17 -5.36 5.97
CA ILE A 132 -7.98 -4.42 7.07
C ILE A 132 -8.50 -3.03 6.69
N LEU A 133 -8.19 -2.58 5.48
CA LEU A 133 -8.63 -1.28 5.00
C LEU A 133 -10.16 -1.24 4.88
N GLU A 134 -10.76 -2.28 4.31
CA GLU A 134 -12.21 -2.33 4.13
C GLU A 134 -12.97 -2.29 5.47
N LYS A 135 -12.41 -2.86 6.51
CA LYS A 135 -12.99 -2.77 7.85
C LYS A 135 -12.98 -1.35 8.42
N GLN A 136 -12.21 -0.46 7.83
CA GLN A 136 -12.08 0.93 8.27
C GLN A 136 -12.67 1.91 7.26
N ASN A 137 -13.55 1.42 6.38
CA ASN A 137 -14.18 2.23 5.34
C ASN A 137 -13.16 2.83 4.37
N ALA A 138 -12.11 2.08 4.10
CA ALA A 138 -11.07 2.42 3.15
C ALA A 138 -11.05 1.37 2.06
N TYR A 139 -10.79 1.79 0.83
CA TYR A 139 -10.89 0.91 -0.33
C TYR A 139 -9.61 0.94 -1.13
N LEU A 140 -9.12 -0.23 -1.46
CA LEU A 140 -7.88 -0.42 -2.22
C LEU A 140 -8.21 -0.80 -3.65
N SER A 141 -7.66 -0.06 -4.59
CA SER A 141 -7.80 -0.35 -6.02
C SER A 141 -6.43 -0.30 -6.70
N VAL A 142 -6.37 -0.85 -7.90
CA VAL A 142 -5.16 -0.87 -8.72
C VAL A 142 -5.50 -0.36 -10.10
N GLU A 143 -4.68 0.56 -10.60
CA GLU A 143 -4.81 1.08 -11.96
C GLU A 143 -3.48 0.96 -12.66
N SER A 144 -3.52 0.69 -13.96
CA SER A 144 -2.34 0.70 -14.82
C SER A 144 -2.48 1.84 -15.81
N GLU A 145 -1.53 2.77 -15.79
CA GLU A 145 -1.63 4.01 -16.55
C GLU A 145 -0.25 4.56 -16.88
N ASN A 146 -0.04 4.90 -18.14
CA ASN A 146 1.18 5.57 -18.61
C ASN A 146 2.50 4.91 -18.18
N GLY A 147 2.54 3.57 -18.19
CA GLY A 147 3.74 2.84 -17.80
C GLY A 147 3.95 2.67 -16.32
N TYR A 148 2.92 3.00 -15.54
CA TYR A 148 2.94 2.84 -14.08
C TYR A 148 1.80 1.97 -13.62
N ASN A 149 2.03 1.22 -12.55
CA ASN A 149 0.98 0.54 -11.82
C ASN A 149 0.79 1.32 -10.52
N VAL A 150 -0.45 1.68 -10.23
CA VAL A 150 -0.77 2.54 -9.08
C VAL A 150 -1.75 1.82 -8.17
N PHE A 151 -1.33 1.61 -6.93
CA PHE A 151 -2.21 1.14 -5.87
C PHE A 151 -2.77 2.37 -5.16
N ILE A 152 -4.08 2.44 -5.04
CA ILE A 152 -4.76 3.61 -4.49
C ILE A 152 -5.61 3.19 -3.30
N ILE A 153 -5.35 3.79 -2.15
CA ILE A 153 -6.19 3.63 -0.96
C ILE A 153 -7.04 4.89 -0.83
N LYS A 154 -8.36 4.72 -0.74
CA LYS A 154 -9.26 5.84 -0.49
C LYS A 154 -9.96 5.63 0.85
N TYR A 155 -9.71 6.54 1.78
CA TYR A 155 -10.38 6.57 3.08
C TYR A 155 -11.59 7.50 2.95
N LEU A 156 -12.79 6.93 2.93
CA LEU A 156 -14.00 7.73 2.75
C LEU A 156 -14.31 8.53 4.00
N LYS A 157 -14.81 9.75 3.77
CA LYS A 157 -15.21 10.66 4.86
C LYS A 157 -16.68 10.55 5.20
#